data_5c52f477cfdfb2bd8df6630aee3d0b32
#
_entry.id   5c52f477cfdfb2bd8df6630aee3d0b32
#
_cell.length_a   1.000
_cell.length_b   1.000
_cell.length_c   1.000
_cell.angle_alpha   90.00
_cell.angle_beta   90.00
_cell.angle_gamma   90.00
#
_symmetry.space_group_name_H-M   'P 1'
#
loop_
_entity.id
_entity.type
_entity.pdbx_description
1 polymer ?
#
loop_
_entity_poly.entity_id
_entity_poly.type
_entity_poly.pdbx_seq_one_letter_code
_entity_poly.pdbx_strand_id
1 'polypeptide(L)'
;LFPTNGVGFGHFTRMYGLARRLRRLDPDLEIIFFTTQPTLHLPYLDGFPTYHLAGPKKFQGMDSDAWNAMVQEMLTLVLETHRPKTFVFDGAFPYRGMLDALDTIAVPQKVWLRRAMFRKGSSIPVDSIGKFDLIVHPEDAVQLPLSEVDHGVEVLTVPPMTLIDTNEMWSREAARSRLGVPQSARVTYVQLGAGQINEIDSDV
;
A
#
# COMPACT_ATOMS: atom_id res chain seq x y z
N LEU A 1 6.71 5.88 -4.04
CA LEU A 1 5.79 4.91 -3.45
C LEU A 1 4.36 5.45 -3.46
N PHE A 2 3.43 4.69 -3.99
CA PHE A 2 2.02 5.10 -4.08
C PHE A 2 1.10 4.10 -3.35
N PRO A 3 0.97 4.18 -2.02
CA PRO A 3 -0.05 3.45 -1.29
C PRO A 3 -1.42 4.11 -1.48
N THR A 4 -2.43 3.30 -1.81
CA THR A 4 -3.81 3.79 -1.86
C THR A 4 -4.43 3.88 -0.47
N ASN A 5 -5.51 4.66 -0.36
CA ASN A 5 -6.36 4.63 0.83
C ASN A 5 -7.53 3.68 0.58
N GLY A 6 -7.44 2.48 1.16
CA GLY A 6 -8.60 1.60 1.30
C GLY A 6 -9.45 2.00 2.52
N VAL A 7 -10.21 1.05 3.04
CA VAL A 7 -10.97 1.20 4.29
C VAL A 7 -10.04 1.25 5.52
N GLY A 8 -8.81 0.72 5.40
CA GLY A 8 -7.83 0.63 6.48
C GLY A 8 -6.42 1.03 6.05
N PHE A 9 -5.48 0.97 7.00
CA PHE A 9 -4.08 1.38 6.82
C PHE A 9 -3.19 0.36 6.09
N GLY A 10 -3.70 -0.80 5.68
CA GLY A 10 -2.89 -1.93 5.19
C GLY A 10 -1.94 -1.59 4.04
N HIS A 11 -2.41 -0.88 3.02
CA HIS A 11 -1.59 -0.45 1.89
C HIS A 11 -0.49 0.51 2.34
N PHE A 12 -0.85 1.49 3.16
CA PHE A 12 0.08 2.47 3.66
C PHE A 12 1.14 1.83 4.56
N THR A 13 0.76 0.99 5.52
CA THR A 13 1.70 0.37 6.48
C THR A 13 2.69 -0.57 5.79
N ARG A 14 2.28 -1.30 4.74
CA ARG A 14 3.22 -2.11 3.95
C ARG A 14 4.25 -1.24 3.25
N MET A 15 3.80 -0.19 2.55
CA MET A 15 4.71 0.73 1.85
C MET A 15 5.61 1.51 2.79
N TYR A 16 5.08 1.90 3.95
CA TYR A 16 5.87 2.58 4.97
C TYR A 16 6.92 1.65 5.59
N GLY A 17 6.56 0.39 5.87
CA GLY A 17 7.51 -0.64 6.30
C GLY A 17 8.59 -0.92 5.25
N LEU A 18 8.22 -0.95 3.96
CA LEU A 18 9.18 -1.06 2.86
C LEU A 18 10.13 0.14 2.83
N ALA A 19 9.61 1.36 2.91
CA ALA A 19 10.42 2.58 2.90
C ALA A 19 11.45 2.61 4.04
N ARG A 20 11.04 2.25 5.25
CA ARG A 20 11.93 2.18 6.43
C ARG A 20 13.05 1.15 6.22
N ARG A 21 12.76 0.01 5.61
CA ARG A 21 13.76 -1.02 5.31
C ARG A 21 14.72 -0.58 4.21
N LEU A 22 14.21 -0.01 3.14
CA LEU A 22 15.04 0.53 2.05
C LEU A 22 15.99 1.62 2.55
N ARG A 23 15.51 2.56 3.38
CA ARG A 23 16.35 3.61 3.99
C ARG A 23 17.45 3.05 4.90
N ARG A 24 17.20 1.92 5.59
CA ARG A 24 18.24 1.26 6.38
C ARG A 24 19.29 0.56 5.53
N LEU A 25 18.90 0.04 4.37
CA LEU A 25 19.82 -0.60 3.41
C LEU A 25 20.64 0.43 2.64
N ASP A 26 20.02 1.54 2.30
CA ASP A 26 20.65 2.65 1.58
C ASP A 26 20.16 3.99 2.19
N PRO A 27 20.97 4.60 3.08
CA PRO A 27 20.60 5.85 3.74
C PRO A 27 20.46 7.03 2.77
N ASP A 28 21.12 6.98 1.61
CA ASP A 28 21.11 8.05 0.61
C ASP A 28 19.97 7.91 -0.40
N LEU A 29 19.22 6.80 -0.32
CA LEU A 29 18.09 6.56 -1.23
C LEU A 29 16.99 7.59 -1.00
N GLU A 30 16.67 8.36 -2.02
CA GLU A 30 15.51 9.25 -2.01
C GLU A 30 14.22 8.41 -2.13
N ILE A 31 13.37 8.49 -1.13
CA ILE A 31 12.08 7.79 -1.08
C ILE A 31 10.97 8.81 -0.90
N ILE A 32 10.04 8.83 -1.85
CA ILE A 32 8.95 9.80 -1.90
C ILE A 32 7.63 9.05 -1.85
N PHE A 33 6.70 9.58 -1.09
CA PHE A 33 5.32 9.10 -1.06
C PHE A 33 4.41 10.01 -1.88
N PHE A 34 3.56 9.40 -2.67
CA PHE A 34 2.35 10.00 -3.19
C PHE A 34 1.16 9.19 -2.69
N THR A 35 0.23 9.77 -1.96
CA THR A 35 -0.79 8.98 -1.26
C THR A 35 -2.12 9.70 -1.12
N THR A 36 -3.19 8.91 -1.08
CA THR A 36 -4.53 9.39 -0.71
C THR A 36 -4.83 9.21 0.79
N GLN A 37 -3.86 8.70 1.55
CA GLN A 37 -3.99 8.44 2.97
C GLN A 37 -3.69 9.70 3.79
N PRO A 38 -4.55 10.10 4.75
CA PRO A 38 -4.38 11.33 5.52
C PRO A 38 -3.32 11.23 6.63
N THR A 39 -2.75 10.05 6.91
CA THR A 39 -1.79 9.82 7.98
C THR A 39 -0.38 10.27 7.57
N LEU A 40 -0.20 11.57 7.35
CA LEU A 40 1.04 12.14 6.80
C LEU A 40 2.15 12.33 7.83
N HIS A 41 1.80 12.37 9.12
CA HIS A 41 2.78 12.60 10.20
C HIS A 41 3.80 11.46 10.32
N LEU A 42 3.44 10.23 10.00
CA LEU A 42 4.36 9.09 10.09
C LEU A 42 5.53 9.21 9.09
N PRO A 43 5.30 9.31 7.77
CA PRO A 43 6.40 9.47 6.84
C PRO A 43 7.15 10.80 7.05
N TYR A 44 6.46 11.86 7.49
CA TYR A 44 7.10 13.14 7.81
C TYR A 44 8.12 13.00 8.95
N LEU A 45 7.79 12.30 10.03
CA LEU A 45 8.69 12.09 11.18
C LEU A 45 9.95 11.29 10.80
N ASP A 46 9.83 10.38 9.83
CA ASP A 46 10.96 9.61 9.31
C ASP A 46 11.67 10.30 8.13
N GLY A 47 11.32 11.55 7.82
CA GLY A 47 11.97 12.35 6.79
C GLY A 47 11.66 11.92 5.35
N PHE A 48 10.49 11.30 5.10
CA PHE A 48 10.05 10.97 3.75
C PHE A 48 9.18 12.08 3.16
N PRO A 49 9.60 12.76 2.08
CA PRO A 49 8.76 13.68 1.35
C PRO A 49 7.45 13.01 0.93
N THR A 50 6.32 13.69 1.16
CA THR A 50 5.01 13.12 0.94
C THR A 50 4.09 14.10 0.25
N TYR A 51 3.59 13.70 -0.92
CA TYR A 51 2.54 14.38 -1.66
C TYR A 51 1.20 13.73 -1.35
N HIS A 52 0.19 14.54 -1.08
CA HIS A 52 -1.12 14.04 -0.69
C HIS A 52 -2.22 14.60 -1.59
N LEU A 53 -3.05 13.70 -2.10
CA LEU A 53 -4.31 14.03 -2.74
C LEU A 53 -5.44 13.30 -2.02
N ALA A 54 -6.41 14.02 -1.48
CA ALA A 54 -7.55 13.39 -0.83
C ALA A 54 -8.30 12.46 -1.79
N GLY A 55 -8.79 11.32 -1.27
CA GLY A 55 -9.57 10.38 -2.08
C GLY A 55 -10.88 11.00 -2.61
N PRO A 56 -11.45 10.51 -3.72
CA PRO A 56 -12.59 11.16 -4.40
C PRO A 56 -13.82 11.33 -3.50
N LYS A 57 -14.05 10.41 -2.58
CA LYS A 57 -15.17 10.48 -1.62
C LYS A 57 -15.07 11.63 -0.61
N LYS A 58 -13.93 12.34 -0.56
CA LYS A 58 -13.71 13.49 0.32
C LYS A 58 -14.10 14.82 -0.34
N PHE A 59 -14.33 14.81 -1.64
CA PHE A 59 -14.76 15.98 -2.39
C PHE A 59 -16.27 15.92 -2.62
N GLN A 60 -16.95 17.02 -2.37
CA GLN A 60 -18.39 17.13 -2.63
C GLN A 60 -18.61 17.37 -4.13
N GLY A 61 -19.34 16.48 -4.79
CA GLY A 61 -19.71 16.64 -6.20
C GLY A 61 -18.59 16.42 -7.22
N MET A 62 -17.44 15.92 -6.80
CA MET A 62 -16.37 15.54 -7.73
C MET A 62 -16.67 14.15 -8.31
N ASP A 63 -16.71 14.05 -9.62
CA ASP A 63 -16.80 12.78 -10.30
C ASP A 63 -15.43 12.06 -10.38
N SER A 64 -15.45 10.80 -10.79
CA SER A 64 -14.23 9.99 -10.88
C SER A 64 -13.27 10.45 -11.98
N ASP A 65 -13.77 11.05 -13.05
CA ASP A 65 -12.94 11.49 -14.17
C ASP A 65 -12.18 12.76 -13.79
N ALA A 66 -12.84 13.73 -13.16
CA ALA A 66 -12.19 14.92 -12.62
C ALA A 66 -11.14 14.57 -11.56
N TRP A 67 -11.43 13.61 -10.68
CA TRP A 67 -10.48 13.16 -9.68
C TRP A 67 -9.26 12.45 -10.33
N ASN A 68 -9.48 11.60 -11.32
CA ASN A 68 -8.39 10.95 -12.06
C ASN A 68 -7.53 11.97 -12.83
N ALA A 69 -8.12 13.03 -13.39
CA ALA A 69 -7.37 14.11 -14.01
C ALA A 69 -6.43 14.80 -12.99
N MET A 70 -6.90 15.08 -11.78
CA MET A 70 -6.05 15.63 -10.71
C MET A 70 -4.94 14.66 -10.31
N VAL A 71 -5.21 13.34 -10.22
CA VAL A 71 -4.18 12.35 -9.96
C VAL A 71 -3.12 12.38 -11.05
N GLN A 72 -3.53 12.41 -12.30
CA GLN A 72 -2.63 12.46 -13.45
C GLN A 72 -1.73 13.69 -13.40
N GLU A 73 -2.30 14.89 -13.24
CA GLU A 73 -1.53 16.14 -13.22
C GLU A 73 -0.52 16.16 -12.06
N MET A 74 -0.98 15.88 -10.84
CA MET A 74 -0.12 15.92 -9.66
C MET A 74 0.96 14.85 -9.71
N LEU A 75 0.63 13.62 -10.13
CA LEU A 75 1.61 12.54 -10.22
C LEU A 75 2.60 12.80 -11.33
N THR A 76 2.19 13.32 -12.49
CA THR A 76 3.07 13.74 -13.58
C THR A 76 4.10 14.74 -13.07
N LEU A 77 3.66 15.79 -12.36
CA LEU A 77 4.56 16.79 -11.77
C LEU A 77 5.58 16.16 -10.81
N VAL A 78 5.14 15.23 -9.96
CA VAL A 78 6.03 14.53 -9.02
C VAL A 78 7.05 13.66 -9.76
N LEU A 79 6.61 12.92 -10.78
CA LEU A 79 7.49 12.06 -11.58
C LEU A 79 8.51 12.87 -12.38
N GLU A 80 8.11 13.99 -12.96
CA GLU A 80 9.01 14.92 -13.67
C GLU A 80 10.05 15.54 -12.75
N THR A 81 9.62 15.96 -11.56
CA THR A 81 10.49 16.64 -10.58
C THR A 81 11.54 15.69 -10.02
N HIS A 82 11.14 14.49 -9.64
CA HIS A 82 12.01 13.57 -8.92
C HIS A 82 12.66 12.49 -9.80
N ARG A 83 12.14 12.26 -11.00
CA ARG A 83 12.67 11.29 -11.98
C ARG A 83 13.00 9.94 -11.34
N PRO A 84 12.04 9.28 -10.67
CA PRO A 84 12.30 8.04 -9.95
C PRO A 84 12.73 6.93 -10.91
N LYS A 85 13.64 6.08 -10.46
CA LYS A 85 14.03 4.85 -11.17
C LYS A 85 12.99 3.75 -11.00
N THR A 86 12.28 3.75 -9.88
CA THR A 86 11.28 2.75 -9.56
C THR A 86 10.01 3.41 -9.03
N PHE A 87 8.87 3.04 -9.60
CA PHE A 87 7.55 3.39 -9.11
C PHE A 87 6.92 2.14 -8.48
N VAL A 88 6.46 2.24 -7.25
CA VAL A 88 5.79 1.13 -6.56
C VAL A 88 4.38 1.53 -6.18
N PHE A 89 3.41 0.80 -6.65
CA PHE A 89 2.00 0.96 -6.35
C PHE A 89 1.53 -0.12 -5.37
N ASP A 90 0.76 0.25 -4.36
CA ASP A 90 0.07 -0.69 -3.47
C ASP A 90 -1.41 -0.34 -3.39
N GLY A 91 -2.22 -1.15 -4.01
CA GLY A 91 -3.66 -0.97 -4.07
C GLY A 91 -4.37 -2.15 -4.71
N ALA A 92 -5.67 -2.23 -4.50
CA ALA A 92 -6.49 -3.28 -5.10
C ALA A 92 -6.60 -3.12 -6.62
N PHE A 93 -6.78 -1.88 -7.07
CA PHE A 93 -6.91 -1.54 -8.50
C PHE A 93 -6.13 -0.28 -8.80
N PRO A 94 -5.34 -0.26 -9.91
CA PRO A 94 -4.68 0.95 -10.38
C PRO A 94 -5.70 2.04 -10.75
N TYR A 95 -5.40 3.28 -10.36
CA TYR A 95 -6.20 4.41 -10.77
C TYR A 95 -5.89 4.79 -12.22
N ARG A 96 -6.90 5.19 -12.99
CA ARG A 96 -6.72 5.60 -14.37
C ARG A 96 -5.74 6.77 -14.50
N GLY A 97 -5.93 7.81 -13.72
CA GLY A 97 -5.02 8.97 -13.74
C GLY A 97 -3.57 8.63 -13.38
N MET A 98 -3.36 7.61 -12.52
CA MET A 98 -2.02 7.09 -12.24
C MET A 98 -1.42 6.40 -13.47
N LEU A 99 -2.19 5.56 -14.16
CA LEU A 99 -1.73 4.88 -15.37
C LEU A 99 -1.43 5.88 -16.48
N ASP A 100 -2.28 6.88 -16.67
CA ASP A 100 -2.09 7.95 -17.65
C ASP A 100 -0.82 8.78 -17.36
N ALA A 101 -0.52 9.05 -16.09
CA ALA A 101 0.74 9.69 -15.69
C ALA A 101 1.98 8.83 -16.01
N LEU A 102 1.90 7.51 -15.76
CA LEU A 102 2.97 6.56 -16.08
C LEU A 102 3.15 6.32 -17.58
N ASP A 103 2.13 6.55 -18.38
CA ASP A 103 2.24 6.55 -19.85
C ASP A 103 2.89 7.84 -20.39
N THR A 104 2.71 8.96 -19.66
CA THR A 104 3.28 10.25 -20.01
C THR A 104 4.76 10.35 -19.63
N ILE A 105 5.12 9.86 -18.45
CA ILE A 105 6.48 9.94 -17.91
C ILE A 105 7.08 8.54 -17.81
N ALA A 106 8.16 8.32 -18.55
CA ALA A 106 8.87 7.05 -18.53
C ALA A 106 9.53 6.81 -17.16
N VAL A 107 9.07 5.79 -16.45
CA VAL A 107 9.71 5.27 -15.25
C VAL A 107 10.29 3.89 -15.58
N PRO A 108 11.60 3.66 -15.38
CA PRO A 108 12.28 2.43 -15.80
C PRO A 108 11.69 1.15 -15.21
N GLN A 109 11.20 1.19 -13.98
CA GLN A 109 10.63 0.03 -13.32
C GLN A 109 9.32 0.39 -12.60
N LYS A 110 8.25 -0.33 -12.94
CA LYS A 110 6.92 -0.18 -12.34
C LYS A 110 6.52 -1.48 -11.64
N VAL A 111 6.32 -1.40 -10.34
CA VAL A 111 6.03 -2.54 -9.47
C VAL A 111 4.65 -2.39 -8.85
N TRP A 112 3.87 -3.45 -8.88
CA TRP A 112 2.59 -3.51 -8.19
C TRP A 112 2.63 -4.46 -7.01
N LEU A 113 2.52 -3.93 -5.78
CA LEU A 113 2.24 -4.73 -4.60
C LEU A 113 0.74 -5.07 -4.57
N ARG A 114 0.42 -6.31 -4.90
CA ARG A 114 -0.96 -6.75 -5.08
C ARG A 114 -1.32 -7.87 -4.10
N ARG A 115 -2.40 -7.71 -3.37
CA ARG A 115 -2.96 -8.80 -2.57
C ARG A 115 -3.65 -9.83 -3.49
N ALA A 116 -3.59 -11.12 -3.13
CA ALA A 116 -4.24 -12.19 -3.88
C ALA A 116 -5.77 -12.16 -3.78
N MET A 117 -6.29 -11.64 -2.66
CA MET A 117 -7.73 -11.71 -2.40
C MET A 117 -8.46 -10.53 -3.04
N PHE A 118 -9.26 -10.84 -4.04
CA PHE A 118 -10.25 -9.93 -4.60
C PHE A 118 -11.64 -10.34 -4.14
N ARG A 119 -12.58 -9.39 -4.08
CA ARG A 119 -13.99 -9.73 -3.91
C ARG A 119 -14.41 -10.72 -5.00
N LYS A 120 -15.21 -11.72 -4.62
CA LYS A 120 -15.80 -12.66 -5.59
C LYS A 120 -16.51 -11.86 -6.70
N GLY A 121 -16.15 -12.14 -7.95
CA GLY A 121 -16.67 -11.43 -9.11
C GLY A 121 -15.91 -10.13 -9.50
N SER A 122 -14.87 -9.76 -8.77
CA SER A 122 -13.97 -8.67 -9.22
C SER A 122 -13.06 -9.18 -10.32
N SER A 123 -12.90 -8.39 -11.37
CA SER A 123 -11.88 -8.61 -12.40
C SER A 123 -10.97 -7.39 -12.46
N ILE A 124 -9.67 -7.62 -12.64
CA ILE A 124 -8.73 -6.55 -12.93
C ILE A 124 -8.72 -6.40 -14.45
N PRO A 125 -8.85 -5.17 -14.97
CA PRO A 125 -8.66 -4.95 -16.38
C PRO A 125 -7.28 -5.42 -16.82
N VAL A 126 -7.21 -6.28 -17.82
CA VAL A 126 -5.94 -6.87 -18.35
C VAL A 126 -4.96 -5.77 -18.73
N ASP A 127 -5.47 -4.70 -19.33
CA ASP A 127 -4.67 -3.53 -19.75
C ASP A 127 -3.94 -2.85 -18.58
N SER A 128 -4.51 -2.91 -17.37
CA SER A 128 -3.87 -2.34 -16.18
C SER A 128 -2.70 -3.19 -15.69
N ILE A 129 -2.78 -4.52 -15.86
CA ILE A 129 -1.71 -5.44 -15.43
C ILE A 129 -0.48 -5.25 -16.31
N GLY A 130 -0.67 -5.19 -17.64
CA GLY A 130 0.42 -5.01 -18.61
C GLY A 130 1.18 -3.69 -18.51
N LYS A 131 0.73 -2.74 -17.65
CA LYS A 131 1.46 -1.49 -17.39
C LYS A 131 2.57 -1.64 -16.35
N PHE A 132 2.65 -2.77 -15.67
CA PHE A 132 3.65 -3.05 -14.65
C PHE A 132 4.69 -4.04 -15.16
N ASP A 133 5.91 -3.90 -14.68
CA ASP A 133 7.05 -4.77 -15.03
C ASP A 133 7.16 -5.95 -14.06
N LEU A 134 6.64 -5.80 -12.83
CA LEU A 134 6.66 -6.80 -11.79
C LEU A 134 5.43 -6.67 -10.88
N ILE A 135 4.84 -7.81 -10.53
CA ILE A 135 3.84 -7.90 -9.47
C ILE A 135 4.52 -8.55 -8.25
N VAL A 136 4.51 -7.85 -7.12
CA VAL A 136 4.92 -8.42 -5.85
C VAL A 136 3.69 -8.82 -5.06
N HIS A 137 3.65 -10.09 -4.67
CA HIS A 137 2.54 -10.66 -3.90
C HIS A 137 2.97 -10.96 -2.47
N PRO A 138 2.65 -10.11 -1.50
CA PRO A 138 2.84 -10.45 -0.09
C PRO A 138 1.87 -11.56 0.33
N GLU A 139 2.41 -12.66 0.86
CA GLU A 139 1.59 -13.75 1.38
C GLU A 139 0.70 -13.29 2.54
N ASP A 140 -0.48 -13.87 2.60
CA ASP A 140 -1.36 -13.78 3.76
C ASP A 140 -1.17 -15.05 4.63
N ALA A 141 -1.69 -15.03 5.87
CA ALA A 141 -1.65 -16.19 6.77
C ALA A 141 -2.38 -17.42 6.19
N VAL A 142 -3.26 -17.21 5.23
CA VAL A 142 -3.92 -18.27 4.46
C VAL A 142 -3.30 -18.28 3.07
N GLN A 143 -2.63 -19.39 2.75
CA GLN A 143 -2.05 -19.59 1.43
C GLN A 143 -3.18 -19.81 0.41
N LEU A 144 -3.20 -18.97 -0.61
CA LEU A 144 -4.06 -19.14 -1.77
C LEU A 144 -3.22 -19.59 -2.96
N PRO A 145 -3.70 -20.50 -3.79
CA PRO A 145 -3.01 -20.88 -5.02
C PRO A 145 -2.93 -19.65 -5.93
N LEU A 146 -1.71 -19.25 -6.25
CA LEU A 146 -1.43 -18.15 -7.16
C LEU A 146 -0.75 -18.68 -8.40
N SER A 147 -1.03 -18.03 -9.53
CA SER A 147 -0.26 -18.24 -10.75
C SER A 147 1.05 -17.47 -10.65
N GLU A 148 2.15 -18.06 -11.10
CA GLU A 148 3.47 -17.43 -11.14
C GLU A 148 3.56 -16.32 -12.20
N VAL A 149 2.64 -16.32 -13.13
CA VAL A 149 2.53 -15.31 -14.20
C VAL A 149 1.10 -14.82 -14.28
N ASP A 150 0.94 -13.52 -14.28
CA ASP A 150 -0.36 -12.88 -14.46
C ASP A 150 -0.32 -12.01 -15.73
N HIS A 151 -1.04 -12.46 -16.76
CA HIS A 151 -1.09 -11.81 -18.07
C HIS A 151 0.28 -11.42 -18.65
N GLY A 152 1.27 -12.29 -18.52
CA GLY A 152 2.63 -12.10 -19.04
C GLY A 152 3.56 -11.27 -18.15
N VAL A 153 3.08 -10.78 -17.00
CA VAL A 153 3.89 -10.08 -16.00
C VAL A 153 4.35 -11.07 -14.94
N GLU A 154 5.64 -11.00 -14.58
CA GLU A 154 6.23 -11.82 -13.52
C GLU A 154 5.56 -11.53 -12.16
N VAL A 155 5.26 -12.59 -11.41
CA VAL A 155 4.72 -12.51 -10.06
C VAL A 155 5.74 -13.05 -9.06
N LEU A 156 6.24 -12.17 -8.20
CA LEU A 156 7.13 -12.54 -7.10
C LEU A 156 6.34 -12.65 -5.80
N THR A 157 6.25 -13.85 -5.25
CA THR A 157 5.67 -14.07 -3.93
C THR A 157 6.72 -13.82 -2.84
N VAL A 158 6.34 -13.03 -1.84
CA VAL A 158 7.22 -12.66 -0.70
C VAL A 158 6.51 -12.94 0.62
N PRO A 159 7.26 -13.19 1.72
CA PRO A 159 6.65 -13.32 3.05
C PRO A 159 5.78 -12.12 3.44
N PRO A 160 4.89 -12.28 4.44
CA PRO A 160 4.02 -11.19 4.89
C PRO A 160 4.80 -9.92 5.24
N MET A 161 4.40 -8.82 4.64
CA MET A 161 5.06 -7.52 4.85
C MET A 161 4.47 -6.84 6.09
N THR A 162 5.27 -6.71 7.13
CA THR A 162 4.92 -6.05 8.39
C THR A 162 5.54 -4.66 8.48
N LEU A 163 4.93 -3.78 9.26
CA LEU A 163 5.43 -2.42 9.49
C LEU A 163 6.75 -2.42 10.27
N ILE A 164 6.81 -3.24 11.32
CA ILE A 164 7.94 -3.32 12.25
C ILE A 164 8.68 -4.64 12.06
N ASP A 165 9.97 -4.62 12.34
CA ASP A 165 10.81 -5.82 12.34
C ASP A 165 10.77 -6.50 13.71
N THR A 166 11.18 -7.78 13.77
CA THR A 166 11.15 -8.57 15.00
C THR A 166 12.01 -7.95 16.11
N ASN A 167 13.13 -7.31 15.75
CA ASN A 167 14.01 -6.64 16.70
C ASN A 167 13.45 -5.31 17.24
N GLU A 168 12.42 -4.77 16.63
CA GLU A 168 11.69 -3.59 17.12
C GLU A 168 10.54 -3.97 18.07
N MET A 169 10.22 -5.27 18.16
CA MET A 169 9.16 -5.76 19.04
C MET A 169 9.63 -5.76 20.50
N TRP A 170 8.74 -5.42 21.39
CA TRP A 170 8.99 -5.58 22.81
C TRP A 170 9.03 -7.04 23.21
N SER A 171 9.79 -7.36 24.26
CA SER A 171 9.69 -8.68 24.87
C SER A 171 8.25 -8.94 25.35
N ARG A 172 7.88 -10.21 25.47
CA ARG A 172 6.56 -10.60 25.97
C ARG A 172 6.27 -9.95 27.34
N GLU A 173 7.26 -9.94 28.22
CA GLU A 173 7.18 -9.40 29.58
C GLU A 173 6.93 -7.89 29.55
N ALA A 174 7.72 -7.15 28.75
CA ALA A 174 7.59 -5.71 28.59
C ALA A 174 6.25 -5.33 27.99
N ALA A 175 5.82 -6.02 26.93
CA ALA A 175 4.55 -5.77 26.28
C ALA A 175 3.36 -5.99 27.24
N ARG A 176 3.38 -7.10 28.00
CA ARG A 176 2.33 -7.41 28.97
C ARG A 176 2.29 -6.40 30.11
N SER A 177 3.43 -6.03 30.63
CA SER A 177 3.53 -4.99 31.67
C SER A 177 2.91 -3.68 31.19
N ARG A 178 3.23 -3.24 29.98
CA ARG A 178 2.70 -2.00 29.40
C ARG A 178 1.20 -2.05 29.12
N LEU A 179 0.67 -3.22 28.76
CA LEU A 179 -0.77 -3.43 28.53
C LEU A 179 -1.56 -3.71 29.79
N GLY A 180 -0.91 -3.78 30.97
CA GLY A 180 -1.57 -4.14 32.23
C GLY A 180 -2.08 -5.59 32.25
N VAL A 181 -1.48 -6.48 31.46
CA VAL A 181 -1.91 -7.88 31.37
C VAL A 181 -1.03 -8.76 32.27
N PRO A 182 -1.62 -9.59 33.16
CA PRO A 182 -0.84 -10.51 33.99
C PRO A 182 0.03 -11.45 33.17
N GLN A 183 1.25 -11.75 33.63
CA GLN A 183 2.22 -12.57 32.92
C GLN A 183 1.71 -13.99 32.61
N SER A 184 0.88 -14.56 33.51
CA SER A 184 0.31 -15.90 33.39
C SER A 184 -1.00 -15.96 32.59
N ALA A 185 -1.64 -14.83 32.29
CA ALA A 185 -2.92 -14.80 31.61
C ALA A 185 -2.83 -15.33 30.16
N ARG A 186 -3.84 -16.04 29.70
CA ARG A 186 -4.05 -16.27 28.27
C ARG A 186 -4.66 -15.00 27.67
N VAL A 187 -4.13 -14.55 26.53
CA VAL A 187 -4.62 -13.38 25.82
C VAL A 187 -4.98 -13.79 24.40
N THR A 188 -6.19 -13.46 24.00
CA THR A 188 -6.65 -13.55 22.62
C THR A 188 -6.94 -12.12 22.16
N TYR A 189 -6.23 -11.67 21.14
CA TYR A 189 -6.52 -10.40 20.47
C TYR A 189 -7.34 -10.68 19.21
N VAL A 190 -8.48 -10.04 19.09
CA VAL A 190 -9.36 -10.14 17.93
C VAL A 190 -9.54 -8.75 17.34
N GLN A 191 -9.29 -8.61 16.05
CA GLN A 191 -9.52 -7.38 15.33
C GLN A 191 -10.19 -7.69 13.99
N LEU A 192 -11.40 -7.21 13.80
CA LEU A 192 -12.20 -7.39 12.60
C LEU A 192 -11.91 -6.25 11.60
N GLY A 193 -10.68 -6.22 11.07
CA GLY A 193 -10.26 -5.21 10.09
C GLY A 193 -10.39 -3.77 10.62
N ALA A 194 -10.83 -2.85 9.77
CA ALA A 194 -11.02 -1.44 10.13
C ALA A 194 -12.43 -1.10 10.65
N GLY A 195 -13.30 -2.10 10.84
CA GLY A 195 -14.67 -1.90 11.33
C GLY A 195 -15.59 -1.13 10.37
N GLN A 196 -15.28 -1.09 9.09
CA GLN A 196 -16.07 -0.37 8.08
C GLN A 196 -16.51 -1.23 6.90
N ILE A 197 -16.32 -2.56 7.00
CA ILE A 197 -16.80 -3.52 5.99
C ILE A 197 -18.12 -4.09 6.52
N ASN A 198 -19.19 -3.57 5.99
CA ASN A 198 -20.56 -3.65 6.50
C ASN A 198 -21.17 -5.03 6.65
N GLU A 199 -20.56 -6.09 6.14
CA GLU A 199 -21.12 -7.44 6.20
C GLU A 199 -20.71 -8.19 7.49
N ILE A 200 -19.77 -7.66 8.25
CA ILE A 200 -19.32 -8.25 9.53
C ILE A 200 -19.84 -7.45 10.73
N ASP A 201 -20.12 -6.15 10.54
CA ASP A 201 -20.61 -5.28 11.62
C ASP A 201 -22.08 -5.53 11.98
N SER A 202 -22.86 -6.19 11.11
CA SER A 202 -24.28 -6.47 11.34
C SER A 202 -24.54 -7.78 12.07
N ASP A 203 -23.53 -8.65 12.24
CA ASP A 203 -23.66 -9.98 12.82
C ASP A 203 -22.98 -10.11 14.20
N VAL A 204 -22.52 -8.99 14.79
CA VAL A 204 -21.95 -8.86 16.13
C VAL A 204 -22.78 -7.87 16.94
#